data_acef93e962a6afe14257e4f9776c9287
#
_entry.id   acef93e962a6afe14257e4f9776c9287
#
_cell.length_a   1.000
_cell.length_b   1.000
_cell.length_c   1.000
_cell.angle_alpha   90.00
_cell.angle_beta   90.00
_cell.angle_gamma   90.00
#
_symmetry.space_group_name_H-M   'P 1'
#
loop_
_entity.id
_entity.type
_entity.pdbx_description
1 polymer ?
#
loop_
_entity_poly.entity_id
_entity_poly.type
_entity_poly.pdbx_seq_one_letter_code
_entity_poly.pdbx_strand_id
1 'polypeptide(L)'
;MRKYAPTDLIALAPVWCYSDFEQKAYQVSAEFQHRHIRAVAVWFEDGAKLACTLLAAWHAKVRVLFPPNVTPESVAWVSAHADLWLTDVEIHSSLAVCFDDFGAQQSCQKYAENRPLFDYDNQTEIWLKTSGSTGEAKTIIKTAEQMWLGAEVLAEALPFKAENNVTAISTVSIQHIYGLTVHIMMSLVNGWQIGRKQQFYPECMLAEARNTEQTVIVSSPAMLTRIDWFNTTMPKNIVGVISSGGALPEETSEQMRHLLQQPVIEIYGSTETGPIAIRDDIHLWQTLPNSRLGCNEDGALWIEGCWLSTREQTADVVEFLDGGFRLLGRSDRIVKIGDKRTSLAGIETKLNQHAWVEDCYIAQHPEQPRLAAWVGLNAQGIDILRENGRRHLIDQLKAYLAETQDKTAIPRFWRFTDKLPRNSQSKINKLEFNRTCIEPKREPIWLTEQQTEHHYQATGKVPLDLLYLKDHFANFPLVPGAIELQWISDKIKALVAQDVEFSRLDKLKFQKFLRPNDRFSLELNVAEKRDKVTFQLKVENDMCCSGVAVLSYR
;
A
#
# COMPACT_ATOMS: atom_id res chain seq x y z
N MET A 1 -0.83 9.46 30.87
CA MET A 1 0.29 10.04 30.10
C MET A 1 1.53 10.14 30.94
N ARG A 2 2.67 9.75 30.40
CA ARG A 2 3.98 10.02 31.00
C ARG A 2 4.15 11.55 31.17
N LYS A 3 4.65 11.99 32.31
CA LYS A 3 5.11 13.37 32.45
C LYS A 3 6.49 13.49 31.85
N TYR A 4 6.61 14.26 30.78
CA TYR A 4 7.89 14.54 30.15
C TYR A 4 8.71 15.55 30.99
N ALA A 5 10.00 15.25 31.10
CA ALA A 5 10.96 16.26 31.53
C ALA A 5 11.35 17.14 30.33
N PRO A 6 11.71 18.43 30.53
CA PRO A 6 12.08 19.32 29.42
C PRO A 6 13.20 18.76 28.52
N THR A 7 14.08 17.94 29.08
CA THR A 7 15.22 17.32 28.41
C THR A 7 14.93 15.96 27.78
N ASP A 8 13.74 15.38 27.98
CA ASP A 8 13.38 14.11 27.36
C ASP A 8 13.42 14.24 25.82
N LEU A 9 14.00 13.25 25.17
CA LEU A 9 14.14 13.27 23.71
C LEU A 9 12.83 12.83 23.03
N ILE A 10 12.34 13.66 22.11
CA ILE A 10 11.17 13.36 21.28
C ILE A 10 11.60 12.79 19.93
N ALA A 11 12.70 13.28 19.36
CA ALA A 11 13.21 12.78 18.09
C ALA A 11 14.70 13.06 17.94
N LEU A 12 15.35 12.26 17.11
CA LEU A 12 16.76 12.41 16.72
C LEU A 12 16.89 12.95 15.28
N ALA A 13 18.05 13.50 14.95
CA ALA A 13 18.48 13.87 13.59
C ALA A 13 17.51 14.75 12.76
N PRO A 14 17.21 16.01 13.11
CA PRO A 14 17.78 16.79 14.21
C PRO A 14 17.18 16.44 15.57
N VAL A 15 17.97 16.64 16.61
CA VAL A 15 17.50 16.41 17.99
C VAL A 15 16.41 17.41 18.33
N TRP A 16 15.29 16.90 18.84
CA TRP A 16 14.24 17.64 19.52
C TRP A 16 14.06 17.08 20.92
N CYS A 17 14.28 17.91 21.93
CA CYS A 17 13.85 17.60 23.29
C CYS A 17 12.40 18.06 23.51
N TYR A 18 11.80 17.64 24.62
CA TYR A 18 10.41 17.97 24.91
C TYR A 18 10.17 19.47 24.99
N SER A 19 11.10 20.25 25.56
CA SER A 19 10.96 21.71 25.61
C SER A 19 10.93 22.35 24.21
N ASP A 20 11.74 21.89 23.26
CA ASP A 20 11.74 22.40 21.88
C ASP A 20 10.43 22.05 21.18
N PHE A 21 10.01 20.80 21.34
CA PHE A 21 8.78 20.25 20.78
C PHE A 21 7.55 21.00 21.32
N GLU A 22 7.45 21.17 22.64
CA GLU A 22 6.36 21.88 23.30
C GLU A 22 6.30 23.35 22.89
N GLN A 23 7.44 24.03 22.87
CA GLN A 23 7.54 25.41 22.41
C GLN A 23 7.04 25.56 20.97
N LYS A 24 7.49 24.69 20.06
CA LYS A 24 7.04 24.74 18.65
C LYS A 24 5.56 24.44 18.54
N ALA A 25 5.02 23.49 19.31
CA ALA A 25 3.60 23.17 19.31
C ALA A 25 2.73 24.35 19.76
N TYR A 26 3.15 25.08 20.79
CA TYR A 26 2.45 26.32 21.21
C TYR A 26 2.53 27.42 20.14
N GLN A 27 3.68 27.58 19.46
CA GLN A 27 3.80 28.54 18.35
C GLN A 27 2.84 28.21 17.19
N VAL A 28 2.79 26.93 16.79
CA VAL A 28 1.87 26.45 15.75
C VAL A 28 0.41 26.64 16.19
N SER A 29 0.08 26.32 17.44
CA SER A 29 -1.26 26.52 18.01
C SER A 29 -1.67 28.00 18.01
N ALA A 30 -0.77 28.89 18.41
CA ALA A 30 -1.00 30.33 18.39
C ALA A 30 -1.25 30.86 16.97
N GLU A 31 -0.52 30.35 16.00
CA GLU A 31 -0.69 30.73 14.59
C GLU A 31 -2.03 30.25 14.02
N PHE A 32 -2.48 29.04 14.38
CA PHE A 32 -3.83 28.58 14.05
C PHE A 32 -4.91 29.52 14.56
N GLN A 33 -4.79 29.96 15.83
CA GLN A 33 -5.73 30.88 16.42
C GLN A 33 -5.67 32.28 15.78
N HIS A 34 -4.46 32.79 15.55
CA HIS A 34 -4.23 34.10 14.92
C HIS A 34 -4.83 34.16 13.51
N ARG A 35 -4.69 33.09 12.71
CA ARG A 35 -5.27 33.00 11.36
C ARG A 35 -6.72 32.52 11.34
N HIS A 36 -7.34 32.27 12.49
CA HIS A 36 -8.70 31.75 12.60
C HIS A 36 -8.92 30.45 11.82
N ILE A 37 -7.90 29.56 11.78
CA ILE A 37 -7.98 28.26 11.13
C ILE A 37 -8.95 27.37 11.92
N ARG A 38 -9.90 26.72 11.23
CA ARG A 38 -10.87 25.78 11.79
C ARG A 38 -10.55 24.33 11.43
N ALA A 39 -9.95 24.15 10.26
CA ALA A 39 -9.58 22.84 9.77
C ALA A 39 -8.23 22.92 9.02
N VAL A 40 -7.31 22.00 9.36
CA VAL A 40 -6.00 21.87 8.73
C VAL A 40 -5.88 20.47 8.11
N ALA A 41 -5.50 20.39 6.83
CA ALA A 41 -5.02 19.15 6.26
C ALA A 41 -3.54 18.97 6.56
N VAL A 42 -3.10 17.74 6.71
CA VAL A 42 -1.70 17.41 7.03
C VAL A 42 -1.15 16.41 6.04
N TRP A 43 0.13 16.64 5.65
CA TRP A 43 0.90 15.67 4.88
C TRP A 43 2.37 15.86 5.22
N PHE A 44 2.95 14.90 5.94
CA PHE A 44 4.30 15.00 6.47
C PHE A 44 5.13 13.76 6.14
N GLU A 45 6.41 13.96 5.89
CA GLU A 45 7.43 12.89 5.91
C GLU A 45 8.06 12.77 7.30
N ASP A 46 8.16 13.86 8.06
CA ASP A 46 8.74 13.91 9.40
C ASP A 46 7.70 13.62 10.47
N GLY A 47 7.82 12.46 11.15
CA GLY A 47 6.90 12.04 12.21
C GLY A 47 6.86 12.98 13.42
N ALA A 48 7.97 13.61 13.79
CA ALA A 48 8.01 14.55 14.91
C ALA A 48 7.29 15.87 14.57
N LYS A 49 7.40 16.36 13.33
CA LYS A 49 6.65 17.53 12.86
C LYS A 49 5.14 17.23 12.80
N LEU A 50 4.76 16.03 12.37
CA LEU A 50 3.34 15.60 12.43
C LEU A 50 2.83 15.56 13.87
N ALA A 51 3.56 14.91 14.78
CA ALA A 51 3.20 14.85 16.19
C ALA A 51 3.00 16.25 16.81
N CYS A 52 3.93 17.17 16.53
CA CYS A 52 3.87 18.57 16.94
C CYS A 52 2.60 19.27 16.40
N THR A 53 2.32 19.08 15.10
CA THR A 53 1.14 19.66 14.44
C THR A 53 -0.16 19.15 15.05
N LEU A 54 -0.25 17.84 15.34
CA LEU A 54 -1.43 17.23 15.96
C LEU A 54 -1.74 17.83 17.34
N LEU A 55 -0.73 17.88 18.22
CA LEU A 55 -0.94 18.45 19.56
C LEU A 55 -1.28 19.94 19.47
N ALA A 56 -0.63 20.69 18.59
CA ALA A 56 -0.93 22.10 18.35
C ALA A 56 -2.36 22.33 17.85
N ALA A 57 -2.82 21.52 16.89
CA ALA A 57 -4.18 21.59 16.34
C ALA A 57 -5.23 21.24 17.42
N TRP A 58 -4.99 20.20 18.20
CA TRP A 58 -5.89 19.81 19.30
C TRP A 58 -5.94 20.85 20.40
N HIS A 59 -4.80 21.46 20.76
CA HIS A 59 -4.75 22.56 21.69
C HIS A 59 -5.54 23.78 21.18
N ALA A 60 -5.45 24.09 19.89
CA ALA A 60 -6.19 25.18 19.26
C ALA A 60 -7.64 24.84 18.90
N LYS A 61 -8.09 23.57 19.10
CA LYS A 61 -9.41 23.04 18.70
C LYS A 61 -9.63 23.09 17.20
N VAL A 62 -8.57 22.87 16.42
CA VAL A 62 -8.56 22.82 14.96
C VAL A 62 -8.73 21.38 14.47
N ARG A 63 -9.72 21.13 13.63
CA ARG A 63 -9.96 19.83 13.00
C ARG A 63 -8.75 19.45 12.13
N VAL A 64 -8.34 18.17 12.19
CA VAL A 64 -7.22 17.67 11.38
C VAL A 64 -7.73 16.70 10.32
N LEU A 65 -7.33 16.93 9.06
CA LEU A 65 -7.69 16.11 7.91
C LEU A 65 -6.49 15.33 7.41
N PHE A 66 -6.65 14.02 7.26
CA PHE A 66 -5.68 13.10 6.67
C PHE A 66 -6.15 12.65 5.29
N PRO A 67 -5.69 13.26 4.19
CA PRO A 67 -5.94 12.75 2.84
C PRO A 67 -5.17 11.43 2.64
N PRO A 68 -5.67 10.50 1.79
CA PRO A 68 -5.01 9.21 1.55
C PRO A 68 -3.75 9.32 0.69
N ASN A 69 -3.59 10.43 -0.05
CA ASN A 69 -2.48 10.73 -0.94
C ASN A 69 -2.53 12.22 -1.33
N VAL A 70 -1.64 12.65 -2.25
CA VAL A 70 -1.58 14.02 -2.77
C VAL A 70 -2.03 14.14 -4.24
N THR A 71 -2.88 13.23 -4.70
CA THR A 71 -3.45 13.27 -6.07
C THR A 71 -4.43 14.44 -6.24
N PRO A 72 -4.74 14.86 -7.50
CA PRO A 72 -5.71 15.94 -7.75
C PRO A 72 -7.06 15.75 -7.08
N GLU A 73 -7.55 14.51 -6.95
CA GLU A 73 -8.79 14.20 -6.23
C GLU A 73 -8.68 14.53 -4.73
N SER A 74 -7.55 14.16 -4.12
CA SER A 74 -7.29 14.46 -2.70
C SER A 74 -7.08 15.96 -2.48
N VAL A 75 -6.42 16.66 -3.41
CA VAL A 75 -6.28 18.12 -3.38
C VAL A 75 -7.66 18.79 -3.44
N ALA A 76 -8.55 18.34 -4.33
CA ALA A 76 -9.91 18.86 -4.41
C ALA A 76 -10.70 18.62 -3.11
N TRP A 77 -10.58 17.41 -2.51
CA TRP A 77 -11.22 17.11 -1.24
C TRP A 77 -10.70 17.99 -0.10
N VAL A 78 -9.39 18.18 0.00
CA VAL A 78 -8.78 19.07 1.00
C VAL A 78 -9.26 20.52 0.80
N SER A 79 -9.27 21.02 -0.42
CA SER A 79 -9.73 22.39 -0.74
C SER A 79 -11.20 22.65 -0.38
N ALA A 80 -12.01 21.59 -0.34
CA ALA A 80 -13.42 21.69 0.07
C ALA A 80 -13.64 21.65 1.58
N HIS A 81 -12.65 21.15 2.39
CA HIS A 81 -12.89 20.84 3.80
C HIS A 81 -11.86 21.44 4.76
N ALA A 82 -10.74 22.01 4.28
CA ALA A 82 -9.70 22.61 5.09
C ALA A 82 -9.43 24.06 4.69
N ASP A 83 -9.02 24.85 5.69
CA ASP A 83 -8.60 26.24 5.49
C ASP A 83 -7.12 26.33 5.11
N LEU A 84 -6.34 25.29 5.46
CA LEU A 84 -4.89 25.25 5.32
C LEU A 84 -4.44 23.80 5.08
N TRP A 85 -3.32 23.64 4.34
CA TRP A 85 -2.61 22.37 4.23
C TRP A 85 -1.19 22.52 4.77
N LEU A 86 -0.95 22.05 5.98
CA LEU A 86 0.37 22.14 6.62
C LEU A 86 1.21 20.91 6.25
N THR A 87 2.43 21.15 5.79
CA THR A 87 3.30 20.10 5.21
C THR A 87 4.78 20.43 5.40
N ASP A 88 5.63 19.42 5.31
CA ASP A 88 7.09 19.55 5.25
C ASP A 88 7.67 19.15 3.87
N VAL A 89 6.80 18.88 2.91
CA VAL A 89 7.15 18.58 1.51
C VAL A 89 6.38 19.46 0.53
N GLU A 90 6.84 19.53 -0.70
CA GLU A 90 6.17 20.32 -1.74
C GLU A 90 4.86 19.67 -2.17
N ILE A 91 3.77 20.41 -2.10
CA ILE A 91 2.43 20.02 -2.58
C ILE A 91 1.90 21.09 -3.53
N HIS A 92 1.44 20.68 -4.69
CA HIS A 92 0.81 21.59 -5.67
C HIS A 92 -0.61 21.98 -5.24
N SER A 93 -0.72 22.83 -4.23
CA SER A 93 -1.96 23.41 -3.73
C SER A 93 -1.76 24.83 -3.23
N SER A 94 -2.72 25.70 -3.51
CA SER A 94 -2.72 27.09 -2.99
C SER A 94 -2.90 27.18 -1.46
N LEU A 95 -3.37 26.12 -0.84
CA LEU A 95 -3.53 26.00 0.62
C LEU A 95 -2.26 25.48 1.32
N ALA A 96 -1.24 25.01 0.57
CA ALA A 96 -0.04 24.43 1.14
C ALA A 96 0.85 25.48 1.80
N VAL A 97 1.24 25.22 3.03
CA VAL A 97 2.15 26.05 3.82
C VAL A 97 3.21 25.15 4.46
N CYS A 98 4.46 25.60 4.40
CA CYS A 98 5.58 24.89 5.01
C CYS A 98 5.50 24.97 6.54
N PHE A 99 5.67 23.83 7.21
CA PHE A 99 5.68 23.74 8.67
C PHE A 99 6.77 24.59 9.31
N ASP A 100 7.96 24.65 8.71
CA ASP A 100 9.10 25.35 9.30
C ASP A 100 8.86 26.86 9.38
N ASP A 101 8.10 27.42 8.42
CA ASP A 101 7.74 28.84 8.38
C ASP A 101 6.49 29.15 9.22
N PHE A 102 5.67 28.13 9.54
CA PHE A 102 4.40 28.32 10.21
C PHE A 102 4.60 28.56 11.72
N GLY A 103 4.09 29.68 12.22
CA GLY A 103 4.16 30.07 13.64
C GLY A 103 5.54 30.57 14.10
N ALA A 104 6.53 30.74 13.22
CA ALA A 104 7.89 31.13 13.58
C ALA A 104 7.97 32.51 14.28
N GLN A 105 7.00 33.40 14.05
CA GLN A 105 6.96 34.76 14.62
C GLN A 105 6.06 34.87 15.86
N GLN A 106 5.39 33.80 16.28
CA GLN A 106 4.44 33.84 17.40
C GLN A 106 5.14 33.70 18.75
N SER A 107 4.74 34.57 19.72
CA SER A 107 5.20 34.48 21.09
C SER A 107 4.44 33.40 21.87
N CYS A 108 5.16 32.49 22.49
CA CYS A 108 4.57 31.36 23.23
C CYS A 108 4.11 31.69 24.66
N GLN A 109 4.64 32.78 25.28
CA GLN A 109 4.49 33.06 26.72
C GLN A 109 3.03 33.19 27.18
N LYS A 110 2.12 33.68 26.35
CA LYS A 110 0.71 33.89 26.69
C LYS A 110 -0.13 32.61 26.67
N TYR A 111 0.31 31.56 25.98
CA TYR A 111 -0.50 30.36 25.73
C TYR A 111 -0.12 29.18 26.64
N ALA A 112 1.15 29.11 27.09
CA ALA A 112 1.63 28.08 28.00
C ALA A 112 1.05 28.18 29.42
N GLU A 113 0.69 29.38 29.85
CA GLU A 113 0.24 29.63 31.26
C GLU A 113 -1.21 29.18 31.51
N ASN A 114 -2.06 29.05 30.49
CA ASN A 114 -3.50 28.89 30.67
C ASN A 114 -4.06 27.50 30.38
N ARG A 115 -3.34 26.61 29.69
CA ARG A 115 -3.86 25.31 29.27
C ARG A 115 -2.71 24.35 28.86
N PRO A 116 -2.71 23.10 29.36
CA PRO A 116 -1.72 22.13 28.96
C PRO A 116 -1.84 21.82 27.45
N LEU A 117 -0.72 21.56 26.80
CA LEU A 117 -0.68 21.22 25.38
C LEU A 117 -1.57 20.01 25.07
N PHE A 118 -1.70 19.12 26.03
CA PHE A 118 -2.53 17.93 25.94
C PHE A 118 -3.69 17.96 26.94
N ASP A 119 -4.90 17.71 26.46
CA ASP A 119 -6.16 17.64 27.20
C ASP A 119 -6.86 16.31 26.89
N TYR A 120 -7.06 15.45 27.88
CA TYR A 120 -7.61 14.10 27.72
C TYR A 120 -9.04 14.08 27.16
N ASP A 121 -9.88 15.04 27.54
CA ASP A 121 -11.28 15.11 27.13
C ASP A 121 -11.45 15.87 25.79
N ASN A 122 -10.42 15.81 24.93
CA ASN A 122 -10.38 16.61 23.73
C ASN A 122 -11.23 16.01 22.59
N GLN A 123 -12.35 16.65 22.27
CA GLN A 123 -13.31 16.25 21.26
C GLN A 123 -12.98 16.82 19.85
N THR A 124 -11.77 17.36 19.65
CA THR A 124 -11.37 17.86 18.31
C THR A 124 -11.36 16.72 17.31
N GLU A 125 -12.03 16.92 16.19
CA GLU A 125 -12.20 15.89 15.17
C GLU A 125 -10.92 15.65 14.35
N ILE A 126 -10.73 14.40 13.99
CA ILE A 126 -9.72 13.91 13.05
C ILE A 126 -10.48 13.19 11.94
N TRP A 127 -10.30 13.66 10.71
CA TRP A 127 -10.93 13.08 9.53
C TRP A 127 -9.91 12.26 8.75
N LEU A 128 -10.13 10.96 8.67
CA LEU A 128 -9.29 10.01 7.94
C LEU A 128 -10.03 9.59 6.67
N LYS A 129 -9.56 10.05 5.50
CA LYS A 129 -10.14 9.62 4.22
C LYS A 129 -9.52 8.29 3.82
N THR A 130 -10.33 7.24 3.75
CA THR A 130 -9.88 5.90 3.34
C THR A 130 -10.00 5.74 1.82
N SER A 131 -9.16 4.88 1.25
CA SER A 131 -9.18 4.59 -0.20
C SER A 131 -10.36 3.70 -0.65
N GLY A 132 -11.30 3.38 0.24
CA GLY A 132 -12.50 2.56 -0.01
C GLY A 132 -12.25 1.21 -0.71
N SER A 133 -12.38 0.10 -0.01
CA SER A 133 -12.30 -1.25 -0.62
C SER A 133 -13.45 -1.54 -1.60
N THR A 134 -14.53 -0.76 -1.53
CA THR A 134 -15.72 -0.86 -2.40
C THR A 134 -15.70 0.11 -3.59
N GLY A 135 -14.63 0.92 -3.72
CA GLY A 135 -14.48 1.93 -4.80
C GLY A 135 -14.88 3.35 -4.41
N GLU A 136 -15.68 3.56 -3.37
CA GLU A 136 -15.98 4.88 -2.84
C GLU A 136 -15.14 5.16 -1.58
N ALA A 137 -14.39 6.25 -1.60
CA ALA A 137 -13.59 6.70 -0.47
C ALA A 137 -14.51 7.20 0.65
N LYS A 138 -14.37 6.62 1.85
CA LYS A 138 -15.14 7.04 3.04
C LYS A 138 -14.27 7.92 3.92
N THR A 139 -14.87 8.92 4.55
CA THR A 139 -14.26 9.70 5.61
C THR A 139 -14.65 9.10 6.96
N ILE A 140 -13.66 8.62 7.70
CA ILE A 140 -13.84 8.12 9.06
C ILE A 140 -13.48 9.26 10.00
N ILE A 141 -14.39 9.57 10.93
CA ILE A 141 -14.22 10.66 11.90
C ILE A 141 -13.91 10.03 13.26
N LYS A 142 -12.80 10.48 13.86
CA LYS A 142 -12.38 10.17 15.21
C LYS A 142 -12.19 11.46 15.97
N THR A 143 -12.09 11.39 17.30
CA THR A 143 -11.68 12.52 18.14
C THR A 143 -10.25 12.36 18.65
N ALA A 144 -9.64 13.45 19.08
CA ALA A 144 -8.33 13.42 19.73
C ALA A 144 -8.31 12.47 20.93
N GLU A 145 -9.38 12.51 21.76
CA GLU A 145 -9.59 11.59 22.88
C GLU A 145 -9.58 10.12 22.43
N GLN A 146 -10.36 9.77 21.40
CA GLN A 146 -10.43 8.41 20.89
C GLN A 146 -9.08 7.91 20.38
N MET A 147 -8.35 8.75 19.66
CA MET A 147 -7.02 8.40 19.18
C MET A 147 -6.04 8.16 20.33
N TRP A 148 -6.14 8.99 21.37
CA TRP A 148 -5.28 8.86 22.53
C TRP A 148 -5.58 7.60 23.33
N LEU A 149 -6.86 7.36 23.68
CA LEU A 149 -7.29 6.16 24.39
C LEU A 149 -6.92 4.87 23.66
N GLY A 150 -7.07 4.84 22.33
CA GLY A 150 -6.65 3.70 21.53
C GLY A 150 -5.14 3.43 21.61
N ALA A 151 -4.32 4.48 21.64
CA ALA A 151 -2.87 4.35 21.81
C ALA A 151 -2.48 3.93 23.24
N GLU A 152 -3.14 4.43 24.28
CA GLU A 152 -2.90 4.03 25.66
C GLU A 152 -3.23 2.56 25.91
N VAL A 153 -4.37 2.09 25.40
CA VAL A 153 -4.79 0.68 25.54
C VAL A 153 -3.83 -0.26 24.82
N LEU A 154 -3.34 0.12 23.65
CA LEU A 154 -2.29 -0.64 22.97
C LEU A 154 -0.99 -0.66 23.77
N ALA A 155 -0.55 0.49 24.28
CA ALA A 155 0.68 0.59 25.06
C ALA A 155 0.59 -0.25 26.37
N GLU A 156 -0.59 -0.31 27.00
CA GLU A 156 -0.84 -1.17 28.16
C GLU A 156 -0.73 -2.66 27.83
N ALA A 157 -1.23 -3.06 26.65
CA ALA A 157 -1.28 -4.45 26.22
C ALA A 157 0.08 -4.99 25.72
N LEU A 158 1.02 -4.12 25.35
CA LEU A 158 2.32 -4.54 24.85
C LEU A 158 3.20 -5.17 25.94
N PRO A 159 3.95 -6.26 25.63
CA PRO A 159 4.82 -6.93 26.57
C PRO A 159 6.11 -6.14 26.87
N PHE A 160 6.48 -5.18 26.03
CA PHE A 160 7.64 -4.32 26.23
C PHE A 160 7.19 -2.93 26.69
N LYS A 161 7.61 -2.55 27.90
CA LYS A 161 7.25 -1.26 28.51
C LYS A 161 8.29 -0.20 28.18
N ALA A 162 7.85 1.05 28.36
CA ALA A 162 8.67 2.22 28.16
C ALA A 162 9.93 2.20 29.03
N GLU A 163 11.05 1.80 28.45
CA GLU A 163 12.36 2.16 28.98
C GLU A 163 12.80 3.49 28.35
N ASN A 164 13.66 4.24 29.04
CA ASN A 164 14.21 5.46 28.49
C ASN A 164 15.05 5.13 27.24
N ASN A 165 15.01 6.01 26.22
CA ASN A 165 15.82 5.94 25.01
C ASN A 165 15.39 4.87 23.97
N VAL A 166 14.15 4.44 23.98
CA VAL A 166 13.59 3.64 22.89
C VAL A 166 13.22 4.55 21.71
N THR A 167 13.69 4.22 20.51
CA THR A 167 13.27 4.88 19.27
C THR A 167 12.33 3.96 18.48
N ALA A 168 11.14 4.46 18.16
CA ALA A 168 10.24 3.78 17.24
C ALA A 168 10.64 4.13 15.80
N ILE A 169 11.02 3.13 15.01
CA ILE A 169 11.33 3.26 13.58
C ILE A 169 10.20 2.66 12.78
N SER A 170 9.70 3.39 11.77
CA SER A 170 8.55 2.96 10.99
C SER A 170 8.86 2.69 9.52
N THR A 171 8.30 1.61 9.00
CA THR A 171 8.24 1.33 7.56
C THR A 171 6.86 1.60 6.98
N VAL A 172 5.90 2.01 7.81
CA VAL A 172 4.52 2.32 7.41
C VAL A 172 4.27 3.81 7.42
N SER A 173 3.36 4.26 6.57
CA SER A 173 3.03 5.67 6.44
C SER A 173 2.35 6.20 7.70
N ILE A 174 2.83 7.33 8.21
CA ILE A 174 2.22 8.08 9.30
C ILE A 174 0.90 8.77 8.92
N GLN A 175 0.56 8.78 7.62
CA GLN A 175 -0.71 9.31 7.11
C GLN A 175 -1.87 8.32 7.29
N HIS A 176 -1.59 7.05 7.61
CA HIS A 176 -2.61 6.02 7.84
C HIS A 176 -2.80 5.77 9.33
N ILE A 177 -4.01 5.36 9.70
CA ILE A 177 -4.39 5.13 11.11
C ILE A 177 -3.39 4.25 11.86
N TYR A 178 -2.82 3.22 11.23
CA TYR A 178 -1.86 2.34 11.85
C TYR A 178 -0.56 3.08 12.22
N GLY A 179 0.09 3.75 11.25
CA GLY A 179 1.29 4.53 11.53
C GLY A 179 1.02 5.70 12.46
N LEU A 180 -0.12 6.37 12.31
CA LEU A 180 -0.55 7.45 13.19
C LEU A 180 -0.71 6.95 14.65
N THR A 181 -1.41 5.84 14.87
CA THR A 181 -1.66 5.31 16.23
C THR A 181 -0.40 4.71 16.83
N VAL A 182 0.31 3.84 16.10
CA VAL A 182 1.40 3.04 16.67
C VAL A 182 2.75 3.75 16.62
N HIS A 183 3.06 4.45 15.51
CA HIS A 183 4.34 5.15 15.43
C HIS A 183 4.30 6.52 16.11
N ILE A 184 3.22 7.30 15.93
CA ILE A 184 3.15 8.66 16.48
C ILE A 184 2.54 8.68 17.87
N MET A 185 1.27 8.28 18.01
CA MET A 185 0.55 8.44 19.27
C MET A 185 1.11 7.55 20.39
N MET A 186 1.41 6.29 20.07
CA MET A 186 1.97 5.38 21.06
C MET A 186 3.39 5.76 21.50
N SER A 187 4.20 6.36 20.59
CA SER A 187 5.49 6.94 20.98
C SER A 187 5.33 8.06 21.99
N LEU A 188 4.35 8.96 21.78
CA LEU A 188 4.03 10.01 22.76
C LEU A 188 3.50 9.44 24.07
N VAL A 189 2.69 8.38 24.06
CA VAL A 189 2.17 7.72 25.27
C VAL A 189 3.30 7.08 26.08
N ASN A 190 4.18 6.33 25.41
CA ASN A 190 5.26 5.57 26.04
C ASN A 190 6.51 6.43 26.37
N GLY A 191 6.62 7.62 25.78
CA GLY A 191 7.83 8.43 25.84
C GLY A 191 8.97 7.88 25.01
N TRP A 192 8.64 7.20 23.92
CA TRP A 192 9.62 6.78 22.90
C TRP A 192 9.98 7.95 22.01
N GLN A 193 11.19 7.90 21.49
CA GLN A 193 11.64 8.81 20.44
C GLN A 193 10.98 8.43 19.11
N ILE A 194 10.49 9.43 18.39
CA ILE A 194 9.85 9.24 17.10
C ILE A 194 10.93 9.19 16.02
N GLY A 195 11.08 8.06 15.33
CA GLY A 195 11.85 7.96 14.09
C GLY A 195 11.22 8.88 13.04
N ARG A 196 12.00 9.86 12.55
CA ARG A 196 11.42 10.96 11.76
C ARG A 196 10.87 10.51 10.44
N LYS A 197 11.60 9.62 9.71
CA LYS A 197 11.28 9.26 8.34
C LYS A 197 10.81 7.81 8.22
N GLN A 198 9.84 7.61 7.32
CA GLN A 198 9.44 6.27 6.90
C GLN A 198 10.59 5.58 6.17
N GLN A 199 10.87 4.33 6.53
CA GLN A 199 11.87 3.49 5.88
C GLN A 199 11.22 2.62 4.80
N PHE A 200 11.63 2.79 3.54
CA PHE A 200 11.02 2.09 2.40
C PHE A 200 11.73 0.78 2.03
N TYR A 201 12.93 0.56 2.56
CA TYR A 201 13.77 -0.60 2.28
C TYR A 201 14.26 -1.25 3.57
N PRO A 202 14.36 -2.60 3.62
CA PRO A 202 14.87 -3.31 4.78
C PRO A 202 16.25 -2.81 5.24
N GLU A 203 17.14 -2.56 4.29
CA GLU A 203 18.51 -2.12 4.56
C GLU A 203 18.56 -0.75 5.25
N CYS A 204 17.68 0.18 4.82
CA CYS A 204 17.55 1.50 5.42
C CYS A 204 17.01 1.40 6.85
N MET A 205 15.99 0.57 7.06
CA MET A 205 15.40 0.32 8.38
C MET A 205 16.46 -0.24 9.36
N LEU A 206 17.23 -1.23 8.92
CA LEU A 206 18.27 -1.84 9.75
C LEU A 206 19.47 -0.90 9.98
N ALA A 207 19.80 -0.03 9.01
CA ALA A 207 20.82 0.98 9.17
C ALA A 207 20.40 2.03 10.20
N GLU A 208 19.15 2.50 10.14
CA GLU A 208 18.59 3.43 11.12
C GLU A 208 18.58 2.81 12.52
N ALA A 209 18.14 1.54 12.65
CA ALA A 209 18.14 0.83 13.92
C ALA A 209 19.53 0.76 14.58
N ARG A 210 20.61 0.64 13.81
CA ARG A 210 21.98 0.62 14.35
C ARG A 210 22.41 1.96 14.99
N ASN A 211 21.73 3.05 14.65
CA ASN A 211 22.07 4.39 15.12
C ASN A 211 21.27 4.80 16.37
N THR A 212 20.49 3.91 16.95
CA THR A 212 19.69 4.16 18.15
C THR A 212 20.18 3.33 19.33
N GLU A 213 19.83 3.70 20.57
CA GLU A 213 20.17 2.90 21.76
C GLU A 213 19.30 1.64 21.85
N GLN A 214 18.00 1.80 21.73
CA GLN A 214 17.03 0.72 21.66
C GLN A 214 16.02 1.03 20.55
N THR A 215 15.57 0.01 19.85
CA THR A 215 14.66 0.16 18.70
C THR A 215 13.42 -0.69 18.85
N VAL A 216 12.26 -0.08 18.64
CA VAL A 216 11.01 -0.77 18.29
C VAL A 216 10.75 -0.55 16.80
N ILE A 217 10.58 -1.64 16.06
CA ILE A 217 10.24 -1.58 14.62
C ILE A 217 8.73 -1.63 14.45
N VAL A 218 8.16 -0.61 13.80
CA VAL A 218 6.75 -0.55 13.41
C VAL A 218 6.67 -0.83 11.91
N SER A 219 6.12 -1.99 11.54
CA SER A 219 6.22 -2.48 10.15
C SER A 219 4.93 -3.18 9.69
N SER A 220 4.98 -3.72 8.49
CA SER A 220 3.89 -4.50 7.90
C SER A 220 4.41 -5.83 7.36
N PRO A 221 3.56 -6.86 7.20
CA PRO A 221 3.95 -8.13 6.60
C PRO A 221 4.66 -7.96 5.25
N ALA A 222 4.18 -7.03 4.41
CA ALA A 222 4.76 -6.76 3.10
C ALA A 222 6.23 -6.28 3.14
N MET A 223 6.66 -5.62 4.21
CA MET A 223 8.06 -5.24 4.42
C MET A 223 8.84 -6.38 5.08
N LEU A 224 8.27 -6.99 6.12
CA LEU A 224 8.94 -8.01 6.92
C LEU A 224 9.27 -9.29 6.13
N THR A 225 8.42 -9.67 5.18
CA THR A 225 8.66 -10.81 4.28
C THR A 225 9.76 -10.56 3.24
N ARG A 226 10.19 -9.32 3.03
CA ARG A 226 11.28 -8.97 2.10
C ARG A 226 12.66 -9.08 2.72
N ILE A 227 12.75 -9.31 4.02
CA ILE A 227 14.01 -9.45 4.75
C ILE A 227 14.45 -10.91 4.70
N ASP A 228 15.68 -11.14 4.25
CA ASP A 228 16.33 -12.45 4.39
C ASP A 228 16.82 -12.60 5.84
N TRP A 229 15.93 -13.12 6.68
CA TRP A 229 16.17 -13.25 8.12
C TRP A 229 17.36 -14.18 8.45
N PHE A 230 17.69 -15.14 7.59
CA PHE A 230 18.81 -16.07 7.82
C PHE A 230 20.17 -15.47 7.50
N ASN A 231 20.26 -14.65 6.45
CA ASN A 231 21.54 -14.12 5.96
C ASN A 231 21.80 -12.66 6.40
N THR A 232 20.83 -12.02 7.07
CA THR A 232 20.93 -10.63 7.49
C THR A 232 21.45 -10.53 8.93
N THR A 233 22.52 -9.75 9.16
CA THR A 233 22.99 -9.43 10.50
C THR A 233 22.08 -8.42 11.16
N MET A 234 21.31 -8.86 12.16
CA MET A 234 20.35 -8.03 12.88
C MET A 234 21.04 -7.15 13.94
N PRO A 235 20.60 -5.88 14.08
CA PRO A 235 21.01 -5.04 15.21
C PRO A 235 20.53 -5.64 16.55
N LYS A 236 21.45 -5.72 17.53
CA LYS A 236 21.14 -6.31 18.85
C LYS A 236 20.27 -5.45 19.75
N ASN A 237 20.10 -4.18 19.39
CA ASN A 237 19.32 -3.19 20.11
C ASN A 237 17.85 -3.13 19.69
N ILE A 238 17.39 -4.04 18.81
CA ILE A 238 15.96 -4.21 18.51
C ILE A 238 15.33 -4.90 19.72
N VAL A 239 14.40 -4.21 20.39
CA VAL A 239 13.70 -4.68 21.60
C VAL A 239 12.28 -5.18 21.32
N GLY A 240 11.79 -5.00 20.11
CA GLY A 240 10.49 -5.52 19.67
C GLY A 240 10.14 -5.13 18.24
N VAL A 241 9.22 -5.89 17.65
CA VAL A 241 8.63 -5.62 16.33
C VAL A 241 7.12 -5.61 16.45
N ILE A 242 6.50 -4.61 15.85
CA ILE A 242 5.04 -4.47 15.76
C ILE A 242 4.64 -4.55 14.30
N SER A 243 3.73 -5.45 13.97
CA SER A 243 3.21 -5.68 12.61
C SER A 243 1.71 -5.48 12.55
N SER A 244 1.21 -4.86 11.51
CA SER A 244 -0.22 -4.73 11.20
C SER A 244 -0.46 -4.46 9.71
N GLY A 245 -1.73 -4.34 9.32
CA GLY A 245 -2.14 -4.07 7.95
C GLY A 245 -2.31 -5.31 7.07
N GLY A 246 -2.03 -6.49 7.61
CA GLY A 246 -2.20 -7.79 6.96
C GLY A 246 -1.78 -8.93 7.88
N ALA A 247 -2.03 -10.17 7.49
CA ALA A 247 -1.56 -11.33 8.22
C ALA A 247 -0.05 -11.53 7.99
N LEU A 248 0.72 -11.63 9.06
CA LEU A 248 2.13 -12.00 8.99
C LEU A 248 2.22 -13.51 8.72
N PRO A 249 2.95 -13.96 7.67
CA PRO A 249 3.15 -15.39 7.44
C PRO A 249 3.81 -16.06 8.65
N GLU A 250 3.31 -17.23 9.01
CA GLU A 250 3.77 -18.01 10.17
C GLU A 250 5.29 -18.24 10.14
N GLU A 251 5.79 -18.72 8.99
CA GLU A 251 7.21 -18.94 8.77
C GLU A 251 8.05 -17.68 9.03
N THR A 252 7.62 -16.52 8.52
CA THR A 252 8.31 -15.24 8.75
C THR A 252 8.28 -14.86 10.24
N SER A 253 7.14 -15.04 10.90
CA SER A 253 6.98 -14.75 12.33
C SER A 253 7.91 -15.62 13.19
N GLU A 254 7.99 -16.93 12.91
CA GLU A 254 8.86 -17.87 13.60
C GLU A 254 10.35 -17.53 13.40
N GLN A 255 10.76 -17.27 12.16
CA GLN A 255 12.14 -16.86 11.82
C GLN A 255 12.54 -15.62 12.59
N MET A 256 11.66 -14.59 12.60
CA MET A 256 11.91 -13.34 13.34
C MET A 256 12.06 -13.57 14.83
N ARG A 257 11.16 -14.32 15.47
CA ARG A 257 11.20 -14.64 16.91
C ARG A 257 12.48 -15.40 17.26
N HIS A 258 12.82 -16.39 16.44
CA HIS A 258 14.04 -17.19 16.66
C HIS A 258 15.30 -16.33 16.54
N LEU A 259 15.36 -15.44 15.55
CA LEU A 259 16.56 -14.63 15.30
C LEU A 259 16.70 -13.46 16.28
N LEU A 260 15.61 -12.73 16.52
CA LEU A 260 15.64 -11.55 17.36
C LEU A 260 15.63 -11.88 18.87
N GLN A 261 15.05 -13.03 19.27
CA GLN A 261 14.78 -13.39 20.68
C GLN A 261 14.03 -12.26 21.42
N GLN A 262 13.17 -11.54 20.69
CA GLN A 262 12.40 -10.40 21.14
C GLN A 262 10.93 -10.56 20.73
N PRO A 263 9.98 -9.89 21.41
CA PRO A 263 8.57 -9.96 21.04
C PRO A 263 8.30 -9.48 19.61
N VAL A 264 7.48 -10.24 18.88
CA VAL A 264 6.94 -9.88 17.57
C VAL A 264 5.43 -9.82 17.73
N ILE A 265 4.89 -8.62 17.81
CA ILE A 265 3.49 -8.37 18.11
C ILE A 265 2.74 -8.03 16.82
N GLU A 266 1.66 -8.75 16.56
CA GLU A 266 0.71 -8.36 15.54
C GLU A 266 -0.46 -7.60 16.16
N ILE A 267 -0.90 -6.53 15.48
CA ILE A 267 -2.08 -5.74 15.86
C ILE A 267 -3.18 -5.98 14.83
N TYR A 268 -4.35 -6.36 15.29
CA TYR A 268 -5.56 -6.46 14.51
C TYR A 268 -6.47 -5.27 14.78
N GLY A 269 -6.98 -4.67 13.70
CA GLY A 269 -7.88 -3.52 13.74
C GLY A 269 -8.15 -2.93 12.37
N SER A 270 -8.94 -1.87 12.32
CA SER A 270 -9.28 -1.13 11.09
C SER A 270 -9.31 0.38 11.35
N THR A 271 -9.50 1.18 10.29
CA THR A 271 -9.67 2.63 10.46
C THR A 271 -10.95 2.95 11.25
N GLU A 272 -12.00 2.19 11.04
CA GLU A 272 -13.29 2.33 11.69
C GLU A 272 -13.21 1.99 13.19
N THR A 273 -12.65 0.84 13.49
CA THR A 273 -12.60 0.31 14.87
C THR A 273 -11.45 0.85 15.69
N GLY A 274 -10.36 1.35 15.05
CA GLY A 274 -9.07 1.44 15.74
C GLY A 274 -8.53 0.03 16.07
N PRO A 275 -7.66 -0.12 17.07
CA PRO A 275 -7.13 -1.42 17.48
C PRO A 275 -8.21 -2.28 18.13
N ILE A 276 -8.20 -3.58 17.87
CA ILE A 276 -9.16 -4.56 18.43
C ILE A 276 -8.45 -5.56 19.33
N ALA A 277 -7.36 -6.14 18.83
CA ALA A 277 -6.65 -7.23 19.49
C ALA A 277 -5.17 -7.22 19.13
N ILE A 278 -4.39 -7.90 19.94
CA ILE A 278 -2.99 -8.21 19.67
C ILE A 278 -2.77 -9.73 19.71
N ARG A 279 -1.67 -10.18 19.12
CA ARG A 279 -1.11 -11.50 19.39
C ARG A 279 0.42 -11.44 19.37
N ASP A 280 1.03 -12.17 20.26
CA ASP A 280 2.48 -12.32 20.36
C ASP A 280 2.96 -13.72 19.93
N ASP A 281 2.02 -14.56 19.55
CA ASP A 281 2.21 -15.86 18.95
C ASP A 281 1.41 -15.99 17.65
N ILE A 282 1.47 -17.16 17.01
CA ILE A 282 0.75 -17.44 15.77
C ILE A 282 -0.67 -17.97 16.00
N HIS A 283 -1.10 -18.15 17.25
CA HIS A 283 -2.28 -18.95 17.57
C HIS A 283 -3.55 -18.12 17.73
N LEU A 284 -3.67 -17.36 18.81
CA LEU A 284 -4.91 -16.68 19.16
C LEU A 284 -4.72 -15.16 19.31
N TRP A 285 -5.71 -14.44 18.82
CA TRP A 285 -5.84 -13.02 19.06
C TRP A 285 -6.38 -12.78 20.47
N GLN A 286 -5.72 -11.91 21.21
CA GLN A 286 -6.10 -11.51 22.56
C GLN A 286 -6.75 -10.13 22.51
N THR A 287 -7.94 -10.04 23.10
CA THR A 287 -8.71 -8.79 23.17
C THR A 287 -7.96 -7.74 23.96
N LEU A 288 -7.99 -6.48 23.50
CA LEU A 288 -7.38 -5.37 24.20
C LEU A 288 -8.12 -5.09 25.54
N PRO A 289 -7.42 -4.57 26.57
CA PRO A 289 -8.03 -4.12 27.81
C PRO A 289 -9.16 -3.10 27.57
N ASN A 290 -10.09 -3.01 28.49
CA ASN A 290 -11.21 -2.03 28.45
C ASN A 290 -12.08 -2.13 27.17
N SER A 291 -12.17 -3.32 26.56
CA SER A 291 -13.03 -3.60 25.42
C SER A 291 -13.87 -4.86 25.60
N ARG A 292 -14.93 -4.97 24.82
CA ARG A 292 -15.77 -6.17 24.70
C ARG A 292 -15.91 -6.55 23.24
N LEU A 293 -15.86 -7.83 22.98
CA LEU A 293 -16.06 -8.41 21.66
C LEU A 293 -17.26 -9.37 21.68
N GLY A 294 -17.90 -9.52 20.54
CA GLY A 294 -18.93 -10.54 20.31
C GLY A 294 -19.20 -10.68 18.82
N CYS A 295 -20.12 -11.58 18.47
CA CYS A 295 -20.52 -11.82 17.11
C CYS A 295 -22.00 -11.45 16.90
N ASN A 296 -22.33 -11.06 15.67
CA ASN A 296 -23.70 -11.02 15.21
C ASN A 296 -24.18 -12.43 14.77
N GLU A 297 -25.41 -12.54 14.27
CA GLU A 297 -26.02 -13.80 13.84
C GLU A 297 -25.24 -14.50 12.70
N ASP A 298 -24.49 -13.74 11.90
CA ASP A 298 -23.66 -14.25 10.81
C ASP A 298 -22.24 -14.66 11.25
N GLY A 299 -21.92 -14.53 12.55
CA GLY A 299 -20.60 -14.78 13.10
C GLY A 299 -19.60 -13.66 12.86
N ALA A 300 -20.04 -12.48 12.39
CA ALA A 300 -19.16 -11.34 12.18
C ALA A 300 -18.95 -10.57 13.48
N LEU A 301 -17.67 -10.26 13.75
CA LEU A 301 -17.20 -9.61 14.96
C LEU A 301 -17.75 -8.19 15.13
N TRP A 302 -18.18 -7.85 16.33
CA TRP A 302 -18.38 -6.48 16.77
C TRP A 302 -17.47 -6.14 17.96
N ILE A 303 -17.17 -4.85 18.10
CA ILE A 303 -16.36 -4.33 19.21
C ILE A 303 -17.02 -3.13 19.89
N GLU A 304 -16.90 -3.09 21.21
CA GLU A 304 -17.07 -1.93 22.09
C GLU A 304 -15.76 -1.69 22.82
N GLY A 305 -15.30 -0.44 22.88
CA GLY A 305 -14.06 -0.07 23.57
C GLY A 305 -14.10 1.38 24.03
N CYS A 306 -13.30 1.74 25.02
CA CYS A 306 -13.26 3.11 25.56
C CYS A 306 -12.82 4.16 24.52
N TRP A 307 -12.18 3.74 23.43
CA TRP A 307 -11.79 4.58 22.29
C TRP A 307 -12.84 4.63 21.16
N LEU A 308 -14.04 4.12 21.41
CA LEU A 308 -15.17 4.12 20.47
C LEU A 308 -16.35 4.82 21.09
N SER A 309 -17.07 5.63 20.32
CA SER A 309 -18.31 6.27 20.81
C SER A 309 -19.48 5.30 20.87
N THR A 310 -19.49 4.30 19.98
CA THR A 310 -20.55 3.29 19.86
C THR A 310 -19.94 1.94 19.50
N ARG A 311 -20.77 0.89 19.61
CA ARG A 311 -20.41 -0.42 19.08
C ARG A 311 -20.14 -0.35 17.59
N GLU A 312 -18.99 -0.87 17.18
CA GLU A 312 -18.60 -0.99 15.77
C GLU A 312 -18.75 -2.42 15.28
N GLN A 313 -19.50 -2.61 14.20
CA GLN A 313 -19.69 -3.90 13.55
C GLN A 313 -18.65 -4.06 12.43
N THR A 314 -17.84 -5.11 12.49
CA THR A 314 -16.91 -5.46 11.42
C THR A 314 -17.57 -6.44 10.42
N ALA A 315 -16.89 -6.70 9.33
CA ALA A 315 -17.20 -7.80 8.43
C ALA A 315 -16.34 -9.04 8.68
N ASP A 316 -15.48 -9.01 9.70
CA ASP A 316 -14.55 -10.11 10.01
C ASP A 316 -15.27 -11.21 10.82
N VAL A 317 -15.24 -12.42 10.30
CA VAL A 317 -15.82 -13.61 10.97
C VAL A 317 -14.79 -14.21 11.89
N VAL A 318 -15.17 -14.52 13.12
CA VAL A 318 -14.28 -15.05 14.14
C VAL A 318 -14.85 -16.32 14.78
N GLU A 319 -13.96 -17.09 15.36
CA GLU A 319 -14.25 -18.20 16.25
C GLU A 319 -13.68 -17.88 17.64
N PHE A 320 -14.53 -17.73 18.64
CA PHE A 320 -14.08 -17.57 20.02
C PHE A 320 -13.64 -18.92 20.59
N LEU A 321 -12.47 -18.92 21.22
CA LEU A 321 -11.85 -20.08 21.86
C LEU A 321 -11.44 -19.73 23.28
N ASP A 322 -11.09 -20.72 24.07
CA ASP A 322 -10.54 -20.48 25.39
C ASP A 322 -9.19 -19.73 25.29
N GLY A 323 -9.11 -18.56 25.92
CA GLY A 323 -7.93 -17.69 25.88
C GLY A 323 -7.86 -16.70 24.72
N GLY A 324 -8.89 -16.59 23.84
CA GLY A 324 -8.88 -15.60 22.77
C GLY A 324 -9.81 -15.94 21.60
N PHE A 325 -9.45 -15.50 20.39
CA PHE A 325 -10.23 -15.81 19.20
C PHE A 325 -9.33 -16.03 17.97
N ARG A 326 -9.88 -16.68 16.97
CA ARG A 326 -9.27 -16.91 15.66
C ARG A 326 -10.05 -16.14 14.59
N LEU A 327 -9.32 -15.45 13.67
CA LEU A 327 -9.92 -14.85 12.49
C LEU A 327 -10.15 -15.94 11.43
N LEU A 328 -11.39 -16.09 10.97
CA LEU A 328 -11.77 -17.06 9.93
C LEU A 328 -11.82 -16.42 8.53
N GLY A 329 -11.80 -15.07 8.45
CA GLY A 329 -11.87 -14.29 7.23
C GLY A 329 -12.99 -13.26 7.30
N ARG A 330 -13.28 -12.61 6.17
CA ARG A 330 -14.31 -11.55 6.10
C ARG A 330 -15.61 -12.10 5.51
N SER A 331 -16.74 -11.70 6.05
CA SER A 331 -18.06 -12.08 5.53
C SER A 331 -18.28 -11.60 4.09
N ASP A 332 -17.72 -10.44 3.72
CA ASP A 332 -17.73 -9.91 2.35
C ASP A 332 -16.70 -10.61 1.42
N ARG A 333 -15.82 -11.44 1.99
CA ARG A 333 -14.86 -12.32 1.30
C ARG A 333 -15.23 -13.81 1.42
N ILE A 334 -16.38 -14.12 2.03
CA ILE A 334 -16.99 -15.45 2.02
C ILE A 334 -18.13 -15.41 1.00
N VAL A 335 -17.98 -16.14 -0.08
CA VAL A 335 -19.00 -16.19 -1.14
C VAL A 335 -19.70 -17.53 -1.13
N LYS A 336 -21.00 -17.53 -1.43
CA LYS A 336 -21.78 -18.75 -1.64
C LYS A 336 -21.63 -19.17 -3.09
N ILE A 337 -21.00 -20.32 -3.32
CA ILE A 337 -20.84 -20.91 -4.65
C ILE A 337 -21.57 -22.26 -4.66
N GLY A 338 -22.71 -22.30 -5.37
CA GLY A 338 -23.66 -23.39 -5.18
C GLY A 338 -24.24 -23.34 -3.77
N ASP A 339 -24.20 -24.44 -3.05
CA ASP A 339 -24.71 -24.54 -1.67
C ASP A 339 -23.61 -24.40 -0.59
N LYS A 340 -22.36 -24.12 -0.98
CA LYS A 340 -21.20 -24.06 -0.06
C LYS A 340 -20.73 -22.63 0.15
N ARG A 341 -20.42 -22.30 1.42
CA ARG A 341 -19.70 -21.07 1.80
C ARG A 341 -18.20 -21.29 1.54
N THR A 342 -17.58 -20.44 0.75
CA THR A 342 -16.19 -20.54 0.34
C THR A 342 -15.45 -19.27 0.75
N SER A 343 -14.35 -19.42 1.49
CA SER A 343 -13.45 -18.32 1.85
C SER A 343 -12.53 -18.00 0.69
N LEU A 344 -12.66 -16.81 0.11
CA LEU A 344 -11.75 -16.33 -0.95
C LEU A 344 -10.32 -16.16 -0.40
N ALA A 345 -10.19 -15.67 0.83
CA ALA A 345 -8.90 -15.53 1.49
C ALA A 345 -8.20 -16.88 1.71
N GLY A 346 -8.96 -17.94 2.04
CA GLY A 346 -8.40 -19.30 2.17
C GLY A 346 -7.84 -19.84 0.85
N ILE A 347 -8.50 -19.53 -0.29
CA ILE A 347 -7.98 -19.90 -1.61
C ILE A 347 -6.71 -19.09 -1.94
N GLU A 348 -6.70 -17.78 -1.65
CA GLU A 348 -5.53 -16.92 -1.83
C GLU A 348 -4.33 -17.41 -1.02
N THR A 349 -4.53 -17.72 0.26
CA THR A 349 -3.47 -18.25 1.13
C THR A 349 -2.87 -19.54 0.57
N LYS A 350 -3.71 -20.50 0.13
CA LYS A 350 -3.21 -21.73 -0.48
C LYS A 350 -2.47 -21.46 -1.78
N LEU A 351 -3.00 -20.58 -2.64
CA LEU A 351 -2.40 -20.28 -3.95
C LEU A 351 -1.06 -19.55 -3.82
N ASN A 352 -0.92 -18.66 -2.84
CA ASN A 352 0.33 -17.94 -2.55
C ASN A 352 1.46 -18.84 -2.02
N GLN A 353 1.15 -20.06 -1.55
CA GLN A 353 2.15 -21.07 -1.18
C GLN A 353 2.70 -21.84 -2.38
N HIS A 354 2.13 -21.66 -3.58
CA HIS A 354 2.59 -22.37 -4.77
C HIS A 354 3.90 -21.76 -5.29
N ALA A 355 4.88 -22.62 -5.64
CA ALA A 355 6.23 -22.21 -6.06
C ALA A 355 6.30 -21.21 -7.25
N TRP A 356 5.22 -21.09 -8.03
CA TRP A 356 5.16 -20.22 -9.23
C TRP A 356 4.43 -18.91 -9.00
N VAL A 357 3.82 -18.73 -7.82
CA VAL A 357 2.95 -17.59 -7.50
C VAL A 357 3.69 -16.64 -6.59
N GLU A 358 3.76 -15.38 -6.98
CA GLU A 358 4.26 -14.26 -6.17
C GLU A 358 3.15 -13.67 -5.29
N ASP A 359 1.96 -13.51 -5.88
CA ASP A 359 0.80 -12.89 -5.24
C ASP A 359 -0.47 -13.27 -6.00
N CYS A 360 -1.62 -13.25 -5.33
CA CYS A 360 -2.89 -13.48 -6.02
C CYS A 360 -4.04 -12.69 -5.39
N TYR A 361 -5.09 -12.52 -6.17
CA TYR A 361 -6.36 -11.97 -5.75
C TYR A 361 -7.50 -12.79 -6.35
N ILE A 362 -8.41 -13.27 -5.50
CA ILE A 362 -9.56 -14.10 -5.89
C ILE A 362 -10.85 -13.33 -5.61
N ALA A 363 -11.72 -13.26 -6.59
CA ALA A 363 -13.07 -12.71 -6.41
C ALA A 363 -14.06 -13.40 -7.35
N GLN A 364 -15.35 -13.12 -7.16
CA GLN A 364 -16.36 -13.56 -8.11
C GLN A 364 -16.18 -12.80 -9.43
N HIS A 365 -16.25 -13.53 -10.54
CA HIS A 365 -16.21 -12.91 -11.88
C HIS A 365 -17.40 -11.95 -12.03
N PRO A 366 -17.21 -10.72 -12.55
CA PRO A 366 -18.26 -9.70 -12.56
C PRO A 366 -19.52 -10.10 -13.35
N GLU A 367 -19.39 -10.96 -14.37
CA GLU A 367 -20.49 -11.35 -15.26
C GLU A 367 -20.88 -12.84 -15.11
N GLN A 368 -20.16 -13.61 -14.30
CA GLN A 368 -20.39 -15.05 -14.21
C GLN A 368 -20.47 -15.50 -12.75
N PRO A 369 -21.37 -16.45 -12.38
CA PRO A 369 -21.48 -16.95 -11.01
C PRO A 369 -20.36 -17.94 -10.68
N ARG A 370 -19.10 -17.59 -10.96
CA ARG A 370 -17.91 -18.40 -10.74
C ARG A 370 -16.76 -17.52 -10.27
N LEU A 371 -15.76 -18.13 -9.64
CA LEU A 371 -14.57 -17.40 -9.21
C LEU A 371 -13.63 -17.12 -10.37
N ALA A 372 -12.98 -15.96 -10.28
CA ALA A 372 -11.86 -15.54 -11.10
C ALA A 372 -10.62 -15.33 -10.22
N ALA A 373 -9.46 -15.72 -10.74
CA ALA A 373 -8.16 -15.52 -10.13
C ALA A 373 -7.33 -14.55 -10.96
N TRP A 374 -6.79 -13.52 -10.33
CA TRP A 374 -5.76 -12.66 -10.88
C TRP A 374 -4.45 -12.97 -10.15
N VAL A 375 -3.49 -13.54 -10.87
CA VAL A 375 -2.28 -14.16 -10.31
C VAL A 375 -1.05 -13.41 -10.81
N GLY A 376 -0.25 -12.91 -9.88
CA GLY A 376 1.11 -12.47 -10.10
C GLY A 376 2.04 -13.68 -10.11
N LEU A 377 2.76 -13.87 -11.20
CA LEU A 377 3.72 -14.97 -11.34
C LEU A 377 5.12 -14.47 -10.98
N ASN A 378 5.86 -15.26 -10.23
CA ASN A 378 7.30 -15.06 -10.06
C ASN A 378 8.07 -15.51 -11.33
N ALA A 379 9.40 -15.38 -11.32
CA ALA A 379 10.25 -15.72 -12.47
C ALA A 379 10.03 -17.16 -12.95
N GLN A 380 9.95 -18.11 -12.03
CA GLN A 380 9.73 -19.53 -12.36
C GLN A 380 8.34 -19.74 -12.99
N GLY A 381 7.30 -19.11 -12.47
CA GLY A 381 5.95 -19.18 -13.04
C GLY A 381 5.87 -18.58 -14.44
N ILE A 382 6.60 -17.50 -14.68
CA ILE A 382 6.72 -16.89 -16.02
C ILE A 382 7.43 -17.82 -16.99
N ASP A 383 8.50 -18.49 -16.57
CA ASP A 383 9.22 -19.46 -17.41
C ASP A 383 8.32 -20.65 -17.77
N ILE A 384 7.56 -21.19 -16.81
CA ILE A 384 6.56 -22.24 -17.07
C ILE A 384 5.50 -21.77 -18.08
N LEU A 385 5.00 -20.53 -17.94
CA LEU A 385 4.08 -19.96 -18.93
C LEU A 385 4.70 -19.90 -20.32
N ARG A 386 5.96 -19.51 -20.43
CA ARG A 386 6.69 -19.39 -21.69
C ARG A 386 6.98 -20.74 -22.34
N GLU A 387 7.35 -21.76 -21.56
CA GLU A 387 7.82 -23.04 -22.07
C GLU A 387 6.71 -24.07 -22.26
N ASN A 388 5.70 -24.05 -21.41
CA ASN A 388 4.63 -25.04 -21.38
C ASN A 388 3.26 -24.48 -21.75
N GLY A 389 3.15 -23.14 -21.83
CA GLY A 389 1.94 -22.45 -22.22
C GLY A 389 0.92 -22.26 -21.09
N ARG A 390 -0.05 -21.40 -21.38
CA ARG A 390 -1.09 -20.97 -20.42
C ARG A 390 -1.94 -22.12 -19.88
N ARG A 391 -2.29 -23.08 -20.72
CA ARG A 391 -3.18 -24.18 -20.32
C ARG A 391 -2.50 -25.07 -19.28
N HIS A 392 -1.25 -25.43 -19.51
CA HIS A 392 -0.46 -26.24 -18.58
C HIS A 392 -0.37 -25.54 -17.22
N LEU A 393 -0.01 -24.26 -17.20
CA LEU A 393 0.07 -23.46 -15.98
C LEU A 393 -1.26 -23.49 -15.20
N ILE A 394 -2.40 -23.25 -15.87
CA ILE A 394 -3.73 -23.26 -15.24
C ILE A 394 -4.07 -24.63 -14.69
N ASP A 395 -3.80 -25.70 -15.43
CA ASP A 395 -4.14 -27.06 -15.01
C ASP A 395 -3.34 -27.48 -13.78
N GLN A 396 -2.06 -27.09 -13.65
CA GLN A 396 -1.24 -27.34 -12.47
C GLN A 396 -1.73 -26.54 -11.25
N LEU A 397 -2.03 -25.24 -11.42
CA LEU A 397 -2.57 -24.42 -10.32
C LEU A 397 -3.94 -24.91 -9.83
N LYS A 398 -4.78 -25.41 -10.74
CA LYS A 398 -6.06 -26.05 -10.38
C LYS A 398 -5.85 -27.36 -9.64
N ALA A 399 -4.92 -28.19 -10.08
CA ALA A 399 -4.59 -29.46 -9.41
C ALA A 399 -4.10 -29.19 -7.98
N TYR A 400 -3.23 -28.21 -7.79
CA TYR A 400 -2.74 -27.81 -6.47
C TYR A 400 -3.85 -27.32 -5.54
N LEU A 401 -4.78 -26.48 -6.06
CA LEU A 401 -5.93 -26.04 -5.28
C LEU A 401 -6.89 -27.20 -4.93
N ALA A 402 -7.02 -28.19 -5.83
CA ALA A 402 -7.91 -29.33 -5.62
C ALA A 402 -7.50 -30.25 -4.47
N GLU A 403 -6.26 -30.15 -3.97
CA GLU A 403 -5.81 -30.86 -2.78
C GLU A 403 -6.57 -30.44 -1.51
N THR A 404 -7.00 -29.18 -1.43
CA THR A 404 -7.61 -28.60 -0.22
C THR A 404 -8.95 -27.91 -0.45
N GLN A 405 -9.30 -27.63 -1.71
CA GLN A 405 -10.50 -26.90 -2.07
C GLN A 405 -11.50 -27.78 -2.82
N ASP A 406 -12.78 -27.55 -2.56
CA ASP A 406 -13.85 -28.15 -3.35
C ASP A 406 -13.79 -27.72 -4.82
N LYS A 407 -14.18 -28.59 -5.76
CA LYS A 407 -14.21 -28.31 -7.20
C LYS A 407 -14.96 -27.02 -7.58
N THR A 408 -16.01 -26.69 -6.82
CA THR A 408 -16.81 -25.47 -7.04
C THR A 408 -16.09 -24.20 -6.61
N ALA A 409 -15.17 -24.29 -5.66
CA ALA A 409 -14.35 -23.23 -5.11
C ALA A 409 -13.09 -22.93 -5.95
N ILE A 410 -12.72 -23.83 -6.87
CA ILE A 410 -11.58 -23.61 -7.76
C ILE A 410 -11.92 -22.54 -8.81
N PRO A 411 -11.11 -21.48 -8.96
CA PRO A 411 -11.35 -20.44 -9.96
C PRO A 411 -11.48 -21.03 -11.37
N ARG A 412 -12.48 -20.56 -12.10
CA ARG A 412 -12.70 -20.94 -13.50
C ARG A 412 -12.01 -20.01 -14.47
N PHE A 413 -11.92 -18.73 -14.12
CA PHE A 413 -11.32 -17.69 -14.93
C PHE A 413 -9.96 -17.31 -14.32
N TRP A 414 -8.95 -17.16 -15.15
CA TRP A 414 -7.58 -16.89 -14.73
C TRP A 414 -7.03 -15.72 -15.52
N ARG A 415 -6.39 -14.78 -14.83
CA ARG A 415 -5.63 -13.68 -15.38
C ARG A 415 -4.23 -13.69 -14.79
N PHE A 416 -3.22 -13.42 -15.62
CA PHE A 416 -1.82 -13.46 -15.21
C PHE A 416 -1.14 -12.12 -15.41
N THR A 417 -0.29 -11.76 -14.47
CA THR A 417 0.58 -10.59 -14.51
C THR A 417 1.91 -10.93 -13.83
N ASP A 418 2.92 -10.13 -14.01
CA ASP A 418 4.18 -10.22 -13.26
C ASP A 418 4.08 -9.54 -11.88
N LYS A 419 3.16 -8.60 -11.72
CA LYS A 419 2.92 -7.90 -10.45
C LYS A 419 1.47 -7.45 -10.34
N LEU A 420 0.84 -7.71 -9.21
CA LEU A 420 -0.49 -7.19 -8.91
C LEU A 420 -0.43 -5.71 -8.53
N PRO A 421 -1.38 -4.87 -9.00
CA PRO A 421 -1.43 -3.43 -8.70
C PRO A 421 -2.04 -3.19 -7.32
N ARG A 422 -1.28 -3.50 -6.26
CA ARG A 422 -1.69 -3.19 -4.89
C ARG A 422 -1.41 -1.73 -4.56
N ASN A 423 -2.35 -1.08 -3.89
CA ASN A 423 -2.16 0.27 -3.39
C ASN A 423 -1.21 0.30 -2.16
N SER A 424 -0.94 1.47 -1.61
CA SER A 424 -0.09 1.66 -0.41
C SER A 424 -0.59 0.91 0.84
N GLN A 425 -1.85 0.45 0.85
CA GLN A 425 -2.45 -0.38 1.89
C GLN A 425 -2.48 -1.86 1.52
N SER A 426 -1.72 -2.29 0.52
CA SER A 426 -1.69 -3.67 0.00
C SER A 426 -3.04 -4.19 -0.52
N LYS A 427 -3.99 -3.30 -0.86
CA LYS A 427 -5.32 -3.68 -1.36
C LYS A 427 -5.38 -3.61 -2.88
N ILE A 428 -6.14 -4.54 -3.48
CA ILE A 428 -6.48 -4.52 -4.90
C ILE A 428 -7.76 -3.70 -5.10
N ASN A 429 -7.76 -2.84 -6.11
CA ASN A 429 -8.97 -2.12 -6.53
C ASN A 429 -9.92 -3.08 -7.24
N LYS A 430 -11.14 -3.23 -6.70
CA LYS A 430 -12.17 -4.13 -7.25
C LYS A 430 -12.60 -3.75 -8.67
N LEU A 431 -12.65 -2.47 -9.00
CA LEU A 431 -12.99 -2.02 -10.35
C LEU A 431 -11.92 -2.44 -11.37
N GLU A 432 -10.64 -2.33 -10.99
CA GLU A 432 -9.52 -2.75 -11.82
C GLU A 432 -9.51 -4.27 -12.02
N PHE A 433 -9.79 -5.05 -10.97
CA PHE A 433 -9.98 -6.49 -11.07
C PHE A 433 -11.12 -6.83 -12.05
N ASN A 434 -12.31 -6.20 -11.88
CA ASN A 434 -13.45 -6.44 -12.74
C ASN A 434 -13.13 -6.14 -14.20
N ARG A 435 -12.47 -5.00 -14.48
CA ARG A 435 -12.03 -4.64 -15.82
C ARG A 435 -11.06 -5.67 -16.39
N THR A 436 -10.09 -6.11 -15.59
CA THR A 436 -9.12 -7.14 -16.00
C THR A 436 -9.80 -8.47 -16.34
N CYS A 437 -10.87 -8.84 -15.65
CA CYS A 437 -11.63 -10.05 -15.96
C CYS A 437 -12.38 -9.97 -17.29
N ILE A 438 -12.95 -8.80 -17.64
CA ILE A 438 -13.80 -8.60 -18.80
C ILE A 438 -13.00 -8.22 -20.05
N GLU A 439 -12.07 -7.26 -19.90
CA GLU A 439 -11.35 -6.67 -21.01
C GLU A 439 -10.10 -7.48 -21.37
N PRO A 440 -9.98 -8.00 -22.59
CA PRO A 440 -8.77 -8.66 -23.03
C PRO A 440 -7.63 -7.64 -23.25
N LYS A 441 -6.43 -7.95 -22.79
CA LYS A 441 -5.23 -7.17 -23.09
C LYS A 441 -4.87 -7.34 -24.56
N ARG A 442 -4.87 -6.25 -25.34
CA ARG A 442 -4.56 -6.25 -26.78
C ARG A 442 -3.26 -5.52 -27.10
N GLU A 443 -2.86 -4.61 -26.19
CA GLU A 443 -1.73 -3.72 -26.36
C GLU A 443 -0.58 -4.11 -25.41
N PRO A 444 0.67 -3.77 -25.75
CA PRO A 444 1.79 -3.87 -24.83
C PRO A 444 1.64 -2.84 -23.71
N ILE A 445 2.38 -3.04 -22.64
CA ILE A 445 2.53 -2.04 -21.58
C ILE A 445 3.66 -1.11 -22.00
N TRP A 446 3.33 0.11 -22.42
CA TRP A 446 4.33 1.13 -22.74
C TRP A 446 4.93 1.68 -21.43
N LEU A 447 6.27 1.63 -21.33
CA LEU A 447 7.00 2.03 -20.10
C LEU A 447 7.57 3.43 -20.24
N THR A 448 8.15 3.75 -21.41
CA THR A 448 8.71 5.07 -21.72
C THR A 448 8.39 5.42 -23.16
N GLU A 449 8.14 6.70 -23.43
CA GLU A 449 7.94 7.21 -24.78
C GLU A 449 8.66 8.56 -24.89
N GLN A 450 9.46 8.73 -25.95
CA GLN A 450 10.15 9.96 -26.30
C GLN A 450 9.91 10.26 -27.78
N GLN A 451 9.55 11.48 -28.10
CA GLN A 451 9.19 11.89 -29.45
C GLN A 451 9.84 13.23 -29.82
N THR A 452 10.40 13.26 -31.02
CA THR A 452 10.80 14.48 -31.73
C THR A 452 10.09 14.52 -33.07
N GLU A 453 10.32 15.56 -33.88
CA GLU A 453 9.65 15.71 -35.19
C GLU A 453 9.92 14.54 -36.17
N HIS A 454 11.11 13.95 -36.11
CA HIS A 454 11.55 12.90 -37.04
C HIS A 454 11.90 11.58 -36.36
N HIS A 455 11.86 11.52 -35.07
CA HIS A 455 12.29 10.32 -34.32
C HIS A 455 11.33 10.04 -33.17
N TYR A 456 10.97 8.78 -33.00
CA TYR A 456 10.21 8.26 -31.87
C TYR A 456 10.92 7.04 -31.31
N GLN A 457 11.06 7.02 -30.00
CA GLN A 457 11.62 5.89 -29.26
C GLN A 457 10.71 5.54 -28.08
N ALA A 458 10.39 4.26 -27.95
CA ALA A 458 9.61 3.78 -26.83
C ALA A 458 10.18 2.46 -26.30
N THR A 459 9.97 2.21 -25.01
CA THR A 459 10.17 0.89 -24.44
C THR A 459 8.83 0.34 -24.01
N GLY A 460 8.64 -0.95 -24.19
CA GLY A 460 7.42 -1.63 -23.84
C GLY A 460 7.68 -3.00 -23.22
N LYS A 461 6.62 -3.59 -22.66
CA LYS A 461 6.63 -4.96 -22.12
C LYS A 461 5.42 -5.73 -22.64
N VAL A 462 5.62 -6.97 -23.04
CA VAL A 462 4.53 -7.88 -23.45
C VAL A 462 3.78 -8.37 -22.22
N PRO A 463 2.47 -8.07 -22.07
CA PRO A 463 1.68 -8.61 -20.96
C PRO A 463 1.66 -10.15 -20.97
N LEU A 464 1.70 -10.77 -19.80
CA LEU A 464 1.57 -12.24 -19.68
C LEU A 464 0.22 -12.76 -20.19
N ASP A 465 -0.81 -11.89 -20.16
CA ASP A 465 -2.18 -12.21 -20.53
C ASP A 465 -2.63 -11.52 -21.81
N LEU A 466 -1.68 -11.26 -22.72
CA LEU A 466 -1.99 -10.70 -24.03
C LEU A 466 -2.90 -11.65 -24.79
N LEU A 467 -4.00 -11.14 -25.36
CA LEU A 467 -5.06 -11.92 -25.99
C LEU A 467 -4.55 -12.93 -27.03
N TYR A 468 -3.59 -12.53 -27.81
CA TYR A 468 -3.09 -13.28 -28.97
C TYR A 468 -2.20 -14.47 -28.60
N LEU A 469 -1.65 -14.52 -27.39
CA LEU A 469 -0.75 -15.60 -26.93
C LEU A 469 -1.44 -16.96 -26.81
N LYS A 470 -2.76 -16.98 -26.55
CA LYS A 470 -3.51 -18.24 -26.34
C LYS A 470 -3.62 -19.12 -27.61
N ASP A 471 -3.58 -18.47 -28.79
CA ASP A 471 -3.81 -19.11 -30.08
C ASP A 471 -2.52 -19.22 -30.93
N HIS A 472 -1.35 -18.71 -30.39
CA HIS A 472 -0.10 -18.57 -31.16
C HIS A 472 1.15 -18.81 -30.27
N PHE A 473 1.60 -19.96 -30.05
CA PHE A 473 1.28 -21.35 -30.08
C PHE A 473 0.99 -21.87 -28.67
N ALA A 474 0.15 -22.88 -28.49
CA ALA A 474 -0.34 -23.32 -27.19
C ALA A 474 0.76 -23.62 -26.15
N ASN A 475 1.85 -24.27 -26.57
CA ASN A 475 2.97 -24.67 -25.70
C ASN A 475 4.23 -23.79 -25.89
N PHE A 476 4.18 -22.80 -26.75
CA PHE A 476 5.26 -21.85 -26.99
C PHE A 476 4.66 -20.51 -27.37
N PRO A 477 4.06 -19.81 -26.41
CA PRO A 477 3.36 -18.56 -26.72
C PRO A 477 4.31 -17.47 -27.20
N LEU A 478 3.91 -16.80 -28.29
CA LEU A 478 4.62 -15.67 -28.88
C LEU A 478 3.64 -14.64 -29.44
N VAL A 479 4.11 -13.44 -29.67
CA VAL A 479 3.33 -12.38 -30.31
C VAL A 479 3.34 -12.62 -31.81
N PRO A 480 2.17 -12.70 -32.47
CA PRO A 480 2.12 -12.79 -33.92
C PRO A 480 2.76 -11.58 -34.58
N GLY A 481 3.57 -11.77 -35.61
CA GLY A 481 4.22 -10.67 -36.34
C GLY A 481 3.24 -9.64 -36.90
N ALA A 482 2.01 -10.04 -37.25
CA ALA A 482 0.93 -9.12 -37.63
C ALA A 482 0.54 -8.17 -36.52
N ILE A 483 0.59 -8.61 -35.27
CA ILE A 483 0.29 -7.78 -34.07
C ILE A 483 1.45 -6.85 -33.75
N GLU A 484 2.71 -7.30 -33.92
CA GLU A 484 3.88 -6.41 -33.86
C GLU A 484 3.76 -5.26 -34.87
N LEU A 485 3.38 -5.58 -36.12
CA LEU A 485 3.14 -4.58 -37.15
C LEU A 485 1.96 -3.66 -36.84
N GLN A 486 0.90 -4.18 -36.20
CA GLN A 486 -0.23 -3.35 -35.79
C GLN A 486 0.23 -2.29 -34.75
N TRP A 487 0.97 -2.69 -33.71
CA TRP A 487 1.51 -1.75 -32.72
C TRP A 487 2.43 -0.71 -33.34
N ILE A 488 3.30 -1.14 -34.26
CA ILE A 488 4.19 -0.23 -35.03
C ILE A 488 3.35 0.75 -35.85
N SER A 489 2.33 0.24 -36.56
CA SER A 489 1.43 1.05 -37.39
C SER A 489 0.70 2.12 -36.58
N ASP A 490 0.17 1.75 -35.42
CA ASP A 490 -0.56 2.68 -34.54
C ASP A 490 0.36 3.79 -34.03
N LYS A 491 1.61 3.47 -33.68
CA LYS A 491 2.61 4.48 -33.28
C LYS A 491 3.05 5.36 -34.46
N ILE A 492 3.21 4.82 -35.67
CA ILE A 492 3.52 5.61 -36.86
C ILE A 492 2.37 6.58 -37.18
N LYS A 493 1.11 6.14 -37.12
CA LYS A 493 -0.06 7.01 -37.34
C LYS A 493 -0.12 8.15 -36.32
N ALA A 494 0.16 7.84 -35.07
CA ALA A 494 0.20 8.86 -34.01
C ALA A 494 1.34 9.88 -34.23
N LEU A 495 2.49 9.45 -34.78
CA LEU A 495 3.67 10.28 -35.00
C LEU A 495 3.54 11.20 -36.22
N VAL A 496 2.96 10.71 -37.32
CA VAL A 496 3.00 11.42 -38.59
C VAL A 496 1.74 12.26 -38.86
N ALA A 497 0.58 11.70 -38.79
CA ALA A 497 -0.76 12.32 -38.81
C ALA A 497 -1.83 11.19 -38.86
N GLN A 498 -3.07 11.47 -38.44
CA GLN A 498 -4.13 10.46 -38.44
C GLN A 498 -4.63 9.99 -39.79
N ASP A 499 -4.45 10.77 -40.86
CA ASP A 499 -4.97 10.50 -42.21
C ASP A 499 -3.96 9.81 -43.14
N VAL A 500 -3.06 9.00 -42.55
CA VAL A 500 -2.01 8.28 -43.31
C VAL A 500 -2.40 6.83 -43.50
N GLU A 501 -2.28 6.35 -44.75
CA GLU A 501 -2.38 4.93 -45.10
C GLU A 501 -1.02 4.33 -45.42
N PHE A 502 -0.85 3.05 -45.08
CA PHE A 502 0.32 2.28 -45.47
C PHE A 502 0.12 1.78 -46.89
N SER A 503 0.87 2.32 -47.84
CA SER A 503 0.79 1.85 -49.24
C SER A 503 1.52 0.52 -49.41
N ARG A 504 2.65 0.31 -48.76
CA ARG A 504 3.42 -0.94 -48.72
C ARG A 504 4.45 -0.97 -47.60
N LEU A 505 4.95 -2.16 -47.32
CA LEU A 505 6.07 -2.42 -46.39
C LEU A 505 7.27 -2.93 -47.21
N ASP A 506 8.38 -2.19 -47.18
CA ASP A 506 9.64 -2.56 -47.82
C ASP A 506 10.61 -3.17 -46.79
N LYS A 507 11.44 -4.12 -47.22
CA LYS A 507 12.52 -4.73 -46.42
C LYS A 507 12.05 -5.30 -45.09
N LEU A 508 10.79 -5.76 -45.01
CA LEU A 508 10.23 -6.37 -43.81
C LEU A 508 11.00 -7.64 -43.44
N LYS A 509 11.46 -7.71 -42.20
CA LYS A 509 12.15 -8.88 -41.64
C LYS A 509 11.64 -9.16 -40.23
N PHE A 510 11.37 -10.45 -39.97
CA PHE A 510 11.16 -11.00 -38.63
C PHE A 510 12.32 -11.93 -38.32
N GLN A 511 12.97 -11.78 -37.15
CA GLN A 511 14.21 -12.50 -36.82
C GLN A 511 14.10 -13.22 -35.47
N LYS A 512 13.69 -12.54 -34.41
CA LYS A 512 13.47 -13.11 -33.07
C LYS A 512 11.99 -12.98 -32.69
N PHE A 513 11.50 -13.98 -31.97
CA PHE A 513 10.12 -13.95 -31.47
C PHE A 513 10.02 -13.04 -30.25
N LEU A 514 8.94 -12.28 -30.21
CA LEU A 514 8.55 -11.51 -29.02
C LEU A 514 7.64 -12.39 -28.15
N ARG A 515 8.00 -12.59 -26.90
CA ARG A 515 7.38 -13.57 -26.00
C ARG A 515 6.76 -12.91 -24.76
N PRO A 516 5.87 -13.60 -24.01
CA PRO A 516 5.32 -13.08 -22.74
C PRO A 516 6.42 -12.55 -21.82
N ASN A 517 6.19 -11.38 -21.23
CA ASN A 517 7.09 -10.64 -20.33
C ASN A 517 8.36 -10.05 -20.96
N ASP A 518 8.62 -10.24 -22.26
CA ASP A 518 9.76 -9.60 -22.92
C ASP A 518 9.61 -8.08 -22.81
N ARG A 519 10.72 -7.43 -22.46
CA ARG A 519 10.89 -5.99 -22.60
C ARG A 519 11.49 -5.71 -23.95
N PHE A 520 10.89 -4.79 -24.70
CA PHE A 520 11.32 -4.45 -26.03
C PHE A 520 11.48 -2.93 -26.19
N SER A 521 12.29 -2.54 -27.15
CA SER A 521 12.39 -1.16 -27.64
C SER A 521 11.82 -1.06 -29.04
N LEU A 522 11.09 0.02 -29.30
CA LEU A 522 10.61 0.41 -30.63
C LEU A 522 11.25 1.75 -31.01
N GLU A 523 11.90 1.77 -32.16
CA GLU A 523 12.50 2.96 -32.74
C GLU A 523 11.88 3.23 -34.11
N LEU A 524 11.41 4.48 -34.33
CA LEU A 524 10.84 4.94 -35.59
C LEU A 524 11.62 6.16 -36.08
N ASN A 525 12.07 6.15 -37.30
CA ASN A 525 12.75 7.26 -37.96
C ASN A 525 11.97 7.72 -39.19
N VAL A 526 11.46 8.93 -39.18
CA VAL A 526 10.64 9.54 -40.23
C VAL A 526 11.55 10.24 -41.23
N ALA A 527 11.43 9.91 -42.50
CA ALA A 527 12.17 10.61 -43.59
C ALA A 527 11.74 12.08 -43.66
N GLU A 528 12.62 12.97 -44.13
CA GLU A 528 12.35 14.41 -44.28
C GLU A 528 11.08 14.71 -45.08
N LYS A 529 10.81 13.93 -46.15
CA LYS A 529 9.60 14.04 -46.99
C LYS A 529 8.35 13.45 -46.34
N ARG A 530 8.47 12.86 -45.14
CA ARG A 530 7.41 12.16 -44.39
C ARG A 530 6.68 11.06 -45.19
N ASP A 531 7.24 10.61 -46.32
CA ASP A 531 6.69 9.55 -47.17
C ASP A 531 7.13 8.14 -46.76
N LYS A 532 8.10 8.04 -45.82
CA LYS A 532 8.65 6.78 -45.32
C LYS A 532 8.98 6.85 -43.85
N VAL A 533 8.76 5.75 -43.15
CA VAL A 533 9.18 5.55 -41.75
C VAL A 533 9.95 4.24 -41.64
N THR A 534 11.20 4.30 -41.23
CA THR A 534 11.99 3.13 -40.88
C THR A 534 11.67 2.74 -39.45
N PHE A 535 11.43 1.46 -39.20
CA PHE A 535 11.12 0.95 -37.88
C PHE A 535 12.03 -0.20 -37.48
N GLN A 536 12.35 -0.29 -36.19
CA GLN A 536 13.09 -1.36 -35.55
C GLN A 536 12.46 -1.68 -34.19
N LEU A 537 12.11 -2.96 -33.99
CA LEU A 537 11.64 -3.50 -32.74
C LEU A 537 12.64 -4.54 -32.24
N LYS A 538 13.18 -4.36 -31.02
CA LYS A 538 14.26 -5.17 -30.47
C LYS A 538 13.92 -5.63 -29.05
N VAL A 539 14.37 -6.84 -28.72
CA VAL A 539 14.45 -7.34 -27.33
C VAL A 539 15.92 -7.37 -26.95
N GLU A 540 16.31 -6.61 -25.95
CA GLU A 540 17.72 -6.37 -25.65
C GLU A 540 18.47 -5.84 -26.87
N ASN A 541 19.43 -6.62 -27.41
CA ASN A 541 20.18 -6.28 -28.63
C ASN A 541 19.69 -7.04 -29.89
N ASP A 542 18.73 -7.96 -29.72
CA ASP A 542 18.28 -8.82 -30.84
C ASP A 542 17.10 -8.18 -31.55
N MET A 543 17.19 -8.17 -32.89
CA MET A 543 16.13 -7.66 -33.76
C MET A 543 14.95 -8.62 -33.77
N CYS A 544 13.76 -8.16 -33.40
CA CYS A 544 12.51 -8.91 -33.58
C CYS A 544 11.90 -8.61 -34.94
N CYS A 545 11.59 -7.33 -35.17
CA CYS A 545 10.97 -6.89 -36.41
C CYS A 545 11.63 -5.62 -36.95
N SER A 546 11.86 -5.52 -38.25
CA SER A 546 12.36 -4.30 -38.87
C SER A 546 11.82 -4.13 -40.27
N GLY A 547 11.75 -2.90 -40.75
CA GLY A 547 11.30 -2.60 -42.12
C GLY A 547 11.19 -1.11 -42.41
N VAL A 548 10.62 -0.79 -43.57
CA VAL A 548 10.31 0.56 -43.99
C VAL A 548 8.83 0.63 -44.36
N ALA A 549 8.06 1.41 -43.68
CA ALA A 549 6.69 1.73 -44.03
C ALA A 549 6.68 2.87 -45.05
N VAL A 550 6.07 2.65 -46.20
CA VAL A 550 5.83 3.66 -47.24
C VAL A 550 4.42 4.21 -47.05
N LEU A 551 4.32 5.51 -46.86
CA LEU A 551 3.10 6.21 -46.49
C LEU A 551 2.47 6.87 -47.73
N SER A 552 1.15 6.88 -47.77
CA SER A 552 0.35 7.70 -48.67
C SER A 552 -0.60 8.55 -47.85
N TYR A 553 -0.69 9.81 -48.21
CA TYR A 553 -1.60 10.75 -47.59
C TYR A 553 -2.91 10.80 -48.39
N ARG A 554 -4.05 10.77 -47.75
CA ARG A 554 -5.35 10.93 -48.38
C ARG A 554 -5.61 12.38 -48.76
#